data_c256f8b938c9d8c9da39947fcd7bb9cf
#
_entry.id   c256f8b938c9d8c9da39947fcd7bb9cf
#
_cell.length_a   1.000
_cell.length_b   1.000
_cell.length_c   1.000
_cell.angle_alpha   90.00
_cell.angle_beta   90.00
_cell.angle_gamma   90.00
#
_symmetry.space_group_name_H-M   'P 1'
#
loop_
_entity.id
_entity.type
_entity.pdbx_description
1 polymer ?
#
loop_
_entity_poly.entity_id
_entity_poly.type
_entity_poly.pdbx_seq_one_letter_code
_entity_poly.pdbx_strand_id
1 'polypeptide(L)'
;TQAAEVRESISLTGQFAAVDEVLTGRENLVLVARLRHLKEPGAIADDLLRRFSLAEAGTRRVATYSGGMRRRLDIAMSLIGNPQVIFLDEPTTGLDPEARIEVWQAVKELAKGGTTVLLTTQYLDEAEHLADRLAILHEGRIIVNGTLDELKQLLPPAKIEYVEKQPSLEDVFLTLVGAKTDKEQR
;
A
#
# COMPACT_ATOMS: atom_id res chain seq x y z
N THR A 1 10.84 6.96 30.55
CA THR A 1 10.58 5.51 30.79
C THR A 1 10.62 4.79 29.44
N GLN A 2 11.08 3.54 29.40
CA GLN A 2 11.15 2.72 28.17
C GLN A 2 9.82 2.70 27.38
N ALA A 3 8.67 2.75 28.05
CA ALA A 3 7.36 2.78 27.39
C ALA A 3 7.09 4.09 26.61
N ALA A 4 7.69 5.21 26.99
CA ALA A 4 7.58 6.46 26.24
C ALA A 4 8.47 6.40 24.99
N GLU A 5 9.69 5.95 25.11
CA GLU A 5 10.65 5.77 24.02
C GLU A 5 10.13 4.79 22.96
N VAL A 6 9.50 3.67 23.38
CA VAL A 6 8.85 2.72 22.47
C VAL A 6 7.72 3.41 21.71
N ARG A 7 6.85 4.18 22.37
CA ARG A 7 5.74 4.89 21.68
C ARG A 7 6.21 5.96 20.70
N GLU A 8 7.38 6.53 20.91
CA GLU A 8 7.98 7.47 19.94
C GLU A 8 8.57 6.76 18.73
N SER A 9 9.05 5.53 18.90
CA SER A 9 9.71 4.75 17.85
C SER A 9 8.75 3.92 16.98
N ILE A 10 7.49 3.77 17.38
CA ILE A 10 6.49 2.98 16.66
C ILE A 10 5.29 3.82 16.23
N SER A 11 4.63 3.38 15.16
CA SER A 11 3.31 3.88 14.76
C SER A 11 2.40 2.72 14.39
N LEU A 12 1.09 2.91 14.57
CA LEU A 12 0.06 1.91 14.24
C LEU A 12 -1.02 2.58 13.41
N THR A 13 -1.33 1.96 12.29
CA THR A 13 -2.47 2.30 11.44
C THR A 13 -3.42 1.10 11.45
N GLY A 14 -4.58 1.28 12.02
CA GLY A 14 -5.60 0.22 12.12
C GLY A 14 -6.35 0.00 10.81
N GLN A 15 -7.31 -0.91 10.82
CA GLN A 15 -8.14 -1.24 9.66
C GLN A 15 -8.96 -0.04 9.15
N PHE A 16 -9.41 0.84 10.04
CA PHE A 16 -10.12 2.07 9.68
C PHE A 16 -9.18 3.27 9.74
N ALA A 17 -9.24 4.12 8.71
CA ALA A 17 -8.45 5.34 8.67
C ALA A 17 -8.83 6.29 9.81
N ALA A 18 -7.85 6.70 10.62
CA ALA A 18 -8.02 7.60 11.75
C ALA A 18 -7.90 9.08 11.31
N VAL A 19 -8.61 9.47 10.27
CA VAL A 19 -8.60 10.82 9.69
C VAL A 19 -9.84 11.61 10.12
N ASP A 20 -9.68 12.90 10.38
CA ASP A 20 -10.81 13.80 10.61
C ASP A 20 -11.37 14.26 9.25
N GLU A 21 -12.61 13.86 8.95
CA GLU A 21 -13.27 14.15 7.68
C GLU A 21 -13.68 15.62 7.51
N VAL A 22 -13.82 16.37 8.59
CA VAL A 22 -14.17 17.80 8.59
C VAL A 22 -12.97 18.64 8.15
N LEU A 23 -11.78 18.20 8.52
CA LEU A 23 -10.52 18.85 8.19
C LEU A 23 -10.11 18.54 6.75
N THR A 24 -9.25 19.40 6.20
CA THR A 24 -8.53 19.12 4.96
C THR A 24 -7.42 18.08 5.17
N GLY A 25 -6.91 17.49 4.09
CA GLY A 25 -5.77 16.58 4.20
C GLY A 25 -4.55 17.22 4.87
N ARG A 26 -4.28 18.48 4.51
CA ARG A 26 -3.19 19.26 5.10
C ARG A 26 -3.40 19.54 6.58
N GLU A 27 -4.61 19.93 6.99
CA GLU A 27 -4.94 20.20 8.40
C GLU A 27 -4.80 18.95 9.26
N ASN A 28 -5.20 17.77 8.79
CA ASN A 28 -4.98 16.51 9.49
C ASN A 28 -3.49 16.29 9.80
N LEU A 29 -2.62 16.42 8.81
CA LEU A 29 -1.17 16.26 8.98
C LEU A 29 -0.58 17.32 9.92
N VAL A 30 -0.97 18.58 9.76
CA VAL A 30 -0.53 19.68 10.63
C VAL A 30 -0.97 19.43 12.09
N LEU A 31 -2.18 18.95 12.30
CA LEU A 31 -2.70 18.63 13.62
C LEU A 31 -1.84 17.57 14.31
N VAL A 32 -1.56 16.46 13.65
CA VAL A 32 -0.72 15.39 14.20
C VAL A 32 0.71 15.87 14.48
N ALA A 33 1.31 16.64 13.56
CA ALA A 33 2.64 17.18 13.76
C ALA A 33 2.71 18.14 14.98
N ARG A 34 1.67 18.93 15.21
CA ARG A 34 1.54 19.79 16.40
C ARG A 34 1.37 18.98 17.69
N LEU A 35 0.55 17.93 17.67
CA LEU A 35 0.36 17.03 18.81
C LEU A 35 1.66 16.31 19.20
N ARG A 36 2.53 16.07 18.22
CA ARG A 36 3.88 15.53 18.45
C ARG A 36 4.94 16.62 18.76
N HIS A 37 4.54 17.86 18.93
CA HIS A 37 5.40 19.01 19.23
C HIS A 37 6.54 19.22 18.23
N LEU A 38 6.33 18.85 16.97
CA LEU A 38 7.35 18.99 15.93
C LEU A 38 7.45 20.43 15.47
N LYS A 39 8.68 20.82 15.07
CA LYS A 39 8.93 22.12 14.44
C LYS A 39 8.42 22.09 13.01
N GLU A 40 7.95 23.23 12.52
CA GLU A 40 7.51 23.43 11.13
C GLU A 40 6.44 22.43 10.64
N PRO A 41 5.32 22.29 11.38
CA PRO A 41 4.30 21.30 11.04
C PRO A 41 3.71 21.48 9.64
N GLY A 42 3.71 22.70 9.10
CA GLY A 42 3.29 22.99 7.73
C GLY A 42 4.22 22.39 6.68
N ALA A 43 5.53 22.51 6.85
CA ALA A 43 6.52 21.95 5.93
C ALA A 43 6.47 20.42 5.92
N ILE A 44 6.30 19.81 7.10
CA ILE A 44 6.11 18.34 7.24
C ILE A 44 4.86 17.89 6.49
N ALA A 45 3.75 18.61 6.65
CA ALA A 45 2.49 18.27 5.97
C ALA A 45 2.64 18.37 4.45
N ASP A 46 3.25 19.43 3.95
CA ASP A 46 3.44 19.65 2.51
C ASP A 46 4.38 18.62 1.88
N ASP A 47 5.40 18.14 2.62
CA ASP A 47 6.27 17.06 2.19
C ASP A 47 5.54 15.74 2.11
N LEU A 48 4.81 15.37 3.15
CA LEU A 48 4.02 14.13 3.19
C LEU A 48 2.93 14.10 2.11
N LEU A 49 2.23 15.21 1.88
CA LEU A 49 1.24 15.29 0.79
C LEU A 49 1.87 15.01 -0.57
N ARG A 50 3.07 15.52 -0.83
CA ARG A 50 3.80 15.23 -2.08
C ARG A 50 4.20 13.76 -2.19
N ARG A 51 4.80 13.20 -1.14
CA ARG A 51 5.28 11.81 -1.11
C ARG A 51 4.15 10.81 -1.31
N PHE A 52 2.94 11.12 -0.83
CA PHE A 52 1.78 10.25 -0.94
C PHE A 52 0.84 10.60 -2.11
N SER A 53 1.28 11.44 -3.05
CA SER A 53 0.49 11.86 -4.21
C SER A 53 -0.87 12.48 -3.83
N LEU A 54 -0.88 13.30 -2.77
CA LEU A 54 -2.05 14.00 -2.25
C LEU A 54 -1.92 15.53 -2.34
N ALA A 55 -0.87 16.05 -2.98
CA ALA A 55 -0.57 17.49 -3.03
C ALA A 55 -1.75 18.31 -3.57
N GLU A 56 -2.33 17.90 -4.70
CA GLU A 56 -3.47 18.60 -5.34
C GLU A 56 -4.74 18.55 -4.49
N ALA A 57 -4.91 17.50 -3.71
CA ALA A 57 -6.07 17.31 -2.85
C ALA A 57 -5.88 17.88 -1.43
N GLY A 58 -4.66 18.30 -1.07
CA GLY A 58 -4.29 18.68 0.29
C GLY A 58 -5.16 19.76 0.93
N THR A 59 -5.74 20.66 0.13
CA THR A 59 -6.64 21.74 0.58
C THR A 59 -8.13 21.34 0.58
N ARG A 60 -8.47 20.15 0.07
CA ARG A 60 -9.84 19.65 0.06
C ARG A 60 -10.16 18.97 1.40
N ARG A 61 -11.43 19.02 1.82
CA ARG A 61 -11.91 18.27 2.99
C ARG A 61 -11.80 16.78 2.76
N VAL A 62 -11.35 16.05 3.79
CA VAL A 62 -11.17 14.59 3.72
C VAL A 62 -12.49 13.85 3.48
N ALA A 63 -13.63 14.42 3.87
CA ALA A 63 -14.97 13.90 3.50
C ALA A 63 -15.12 13.69 1.98
N THR A 64 -14.39 14.44 1.13
CA THR A 64 -14.46 14.34 -0.34
C THR A 64 -13.41 13.38 -0.94
N TYR A 65 -12.60 12.74 -0.10
CA TYR A 65 -11.56 11.82 -0.55
C TYR A 65 -12.14 10.45 -0.91
N SER A 66 -11.53 9.77 -1.89
CA SER A 66 -11.76 8.34 -2.12
C SER A 66 -11.23 7.52 -0.95
N GLY A 67 -11.63 6.24 -0.87
CA GLY A 67 -11.09 5.31 0.15
C GLY A 67 -9.56 5.22 0.10
N GLY A 68 -8.99 5.08 -1.10
CA GLY A 68 -7.54 5.06 -1.30
C GLY A 68 -6.83 6.34 -0.88
N MET A 69 -7.42 7.51 -1.17
CA MET A 69 -6.88 8.79 -0.71
C MET A 69 -6.90 8.92 0.82
N ARG A 70 -8.00 8.50 1.49
CA ARG A 70 -8.08 8.48 2.96
C ARG A 70 -7.01 7.55 3.54
N ARG A 71 -6.84 6.36 2.95
CA ARG A 71 -5.84 5.39 3.41
C ARG A 71 -4.42 5.90 3.25
N ARG A 72 -4.08 6.52 2.13
CA ARG A 72 -2.76 7.15 1.92
C ARG A 72 -2.51 8.30 2.90
N LEU A 73 -3.52 9.11 3.19
CA LEU A 73 -3.42 10.17 4.20
C LEU A 73 -3.17 9.60 5.60
N ASP A 74 -3.88 8.54 6.00
CA ASP A 74 -3.74 7.87 7.29
C ASP A 74 -2.32 7.27 7.45
N ILE A 75 -1.81 6.61 6.41
CA ILE A 75 -0.42 6.12 6.39
C ILE A 75 0.57 7.29 6.46
N ALA A 76 0.32 8.39 5.74
CA ALA A 76 1.16 9.59 5.82
C ALA A 76 1.18 10.18 7.23
N MET A 77 0.04 10.23 7.92
CA MET A 77 -0.06 10.69 9.31
C MET A 77 0.75 9.79 10.25
N SER A 78 0.79 8.49 10.00
CA SER A 78 1.56 7.54 10.82
C SER A 78 3.07 7.73 10.74
N LEU A 79 3.57 8.40 9.68
CA LEU A 79 4.99 8.74 9.51
C LEU A 79 5.43 9.98 10.28
N ILE A 80 4.51 10.78 10.75
CA ILE A 80 4.84 12.00 11.49
C ILE A 80 5.60 11.64 12.77
N GLY A 81 6.78 12.19 12.94
CA GLY A 81 7.70 11.84 14.02
C GLY A 81 8.75 10.79 13.65
N ASN A 82 8.74 10.33 12.39
CA ASN A 82 9.75 9.45 11.81
C ASN A 82 9.94 8.13 12.60
N PRO A 83 8.87 7.33 12.78
CA PRO A 83 8.92 6.08 13.55
C PRO A 83 9.85 5.08 12.87
N GLN A 84 10.55 4.27 13.68
CA GLN A 84 11.41 3.20 13.17
C GLN A 84 10.60 1.99 12.67
N VAL A 85 9.43 1.75 13.28
CA VAL A 85 8.55 0.64 12.93
C VAL A 85 7.12 1.14 12.76
N ILE A 86 6.48 0.72 11.67
CA ILE A 86 5.05 0.97 11.42
C ILE A 86 4.31 -0.36 11.34
N PHE A 87 3.19 -0.44 12.05
CA PHE A 87 2.24 -1.54 11.97
C PHE A 87 1.09 -1.10 11.07
N LEU A 88 0.82 -1.87 10.02
CA LEU A 88 -0.30 -1.65 9.10
C LEU A 88 -1.24 -2.86 9.18
N ASP A 89 -2.44 -2.64 9.68
CA ASP A 89 -3.44 -3.70 9.79
C ASP A 89 -4.38 -3.65 8.59
N GLU A 90 -4.31 -4.68 7.73
CA GLU A 90 -5.11 -4.83 6.51
C GLU A 90 -5.22 -3.53 5.67
N PRO A 91 -4.11 -2.93 5.22
CA PRO A 91 -4.11 -1.56 4.69
C PRO A 91 -4.90 -1.36 3.40
N THR A 92 -5.22 -2.43 2.66
CA THR A 92 -5.93 -2.32 1.37
C THR A 92 -7.34 -2.92 1.40
N THR A 93 -7.82 -3.35 2.56
CA THR A 93 -9.18 -3.90 2.69
C THR A 93 -10.24 -2.90 2.26
N GLY A 94 -11.14 -3.33 1.36
CA GLY A 94 -12.23 -2.50 0.84
C GLY A 94 -11.83 -1.48 -0.23
N LEU A 95 -10.56 -1.49 -0.69
CA LEU A 95 -10.12 -0.64 -1.79
C LEU A 95 -10.31 -1.33 -3.15
N ASP A 96 -10.58 -0.54 -4.18
CA ASP A 96 -10.54 -0.98 -5.57
C ASP A 96 -9.09 -1.31 -6.01
N PRO A 97 -8.90 -2.04 -7.13
CA PRO A 97 -7.57 -2.48 -7.56
C PRO A 97 -6.59 -1.34 -7.82
N GLU A 98 -7.03 -0.19 -8.34
CA GLU A 98 -6.18 0.95 -8.63
C GLU A 98 -5.69 1.61 -7.33
N ALA A 99 -6.61 1.89 -6.40
CA ALA A 99 -6.30 2.42 -5.08
C ALA A 99 -5.37 1.49 -4.28
N ARG A 100 -5.52 0.17 -4.42
CA ARG A 100 -4.63 -0.83 -3.80
C ARG A 100 -3.19 -0.69 -4.28
N ILE A 101 -2.99 -0.56 -5.60
CA ILE A 101 -1.64 -0.35 -6.19
C ILE A 101 -1.00 0.92 -5.65
N GLU A 102 -1.77 2.02 -5.53
CA GLU A 102 -1.28 3.28 -4.97
C GLU A 102 -0.83 3.14 -3.51
N VAL A 103 -1.59 2.39 -2.68
CA VAL A 103 -1.19 2.08 -1.29
C VAL A 103 0.05 1.20 -1.26
N TRP A 104 0.18 0.19 -2.11
CA TRP A 104 1.38 -0.64 -2.20
C TRP A 104 2.62 0.17 -2.56
N GLN A 105 2.50 1.11 -3.48
CA GLN A 105 3.60 2.01 -3.82
C GLN A 105 4.02 2.86 -2.62
N ALA A 106 3.05 3.41 -1.88
CA ALA A 106 3.32 4.17 -0.68
C ALA A 106 4.06 3.32 0.38
N VAL A 107 3.61 2.09 0.63
CA VAL A 107 4.28 1.16 1.57
C VAL A 107 5.71 0.84 1.13
N LYS A 108 5.93 0.58 -0.16
CA LYS A 108 7.29 0.36 -0.69
C LYS A 108 8.21 1.56 -0.50
N GLU A 109 7.71 2.77 -0.71
CA GLU A 109 8.50 3.99 -0.47
C GLU A 109 8.87 4.15 1.01
N LEU A 110 8.01 3.73 1.95
CA LEU A 110 8.33 3.71 3.38
C LEU A 110 9.50 2.77 3.68
N ALA A 111 9.41 1.53 3.19
CA ALA A 111 10.45 0.52 3.42
C ALA A 111 11.81 0.96 2.81
N LYS A 112 11.80 1.51 1.59
CA LYS A 112 13.00 2.10 0.96
C LYS A 112 13.60 3.25 1.78
N GLY A 113 12.76 4.03 2.47
CA GLY A 113 13.18 5.10 3.38
C GLY A 113 13.82 4.61 4.68
N GLY A 114 13.92 3.31 4.89
CA GLY A 114 14.52 2.68 6.08
C GLY A 114 13.54 2.41 7.22
N THR A 115 12.24 2.67 7.04
CA THR A 115 11.20 2.32 8.02
C THR A 115 10.91 0.82 7.95
N THR A 116 10.92 0.14 9.07
CA THR A 116 10.47 -1.26 9.14
C THR A 116 8.94 -1.28 9.11
N VAL A 117 8.37 -2.04 8.18
CA VAL A 117 6.92 -2.19 8.06
C VAL A 117 6.51 -3.60 8.45
N LEU A 118 5.64 -3.72 9.45
CA LEU A 118 4.94 -4.95 9.77
C LEU A 118 3.51 -4.81 9.31
N LEU A 119 3.13 -5.62 8.30
CA LEU A 119 1.82 -5.54 7.65
C LEU A 119 1.08 -6.86 7.88
N THR A 120 -0.20 -6.76 8.26
CA THR A 120 -1.12 -7.91 8.22
C THR A 120 -1.99 -7.82 6.97
N THR A 121 -2.26 -8.95 6.35
CA THR A 121 -3.18 -9.02 5.21
C THR A 121 -3.78 -10.42 5.07
N GLN A 122 -4.97 -10.48 4.49
CA GLN A 122 -5.60 -11.71 4.01
C GLN A 122 -5.44 -11.90 2.48
N TYR A 123 -4.83 -10.93 1.79
CA TYR A 123 -4.60 -10.97 0.36
C TYR A 123 -3.20 -11.48 0.06
N LEU A 124 -3.10 -12.64 -0.58
CA LEU A 124 -1.81 -13.27 -0.89
C LEU A 124 -1.00 -12.46 -1.92
N ASP A 125 -1.67 -11.83 -2.86
CA ASP A 125 -1.06 -10.94 -3.86
C ASP A 125 -0.39 -9.72 -3.21
N GLU A 126 -1.00 -9.13 -2.18
CA GLU A 126 -0.40 -8.05 -1.40
C GLU A 126 0.88 -8.53 -0.70
N ALA A 127 0.82 -9.68 -0.04
CA ALA A 127 1.97 -10.27 0.62
C ALA A 127 3.11 -10.57 -0.37
N GLU A 128 2.81 -11.14 -1.55
CA GLU A 128 3.80 -11.39 -2.60
C GLU A 128 4.45 -10.11 -3.13
N HIS A 129 3.68 -9.01 -3.22
CA HIS A 129 4.18 -7.74 -3.76
C HIS A 129 5.00 -6.91 -2.79
N LEU A 130 4.73 -7.02 -1.48
CA LEU A 130 5.26 -6.10 -0.48
C LEU A 130 6.30 -6.71 0.44
N ALA A 131 6.21 -8.00 0.73
CA ALA A 131 6.96 -8.58 1.82
C ALA A 131 8.35 -9.08 1.41
N ASP A 132 9.37 -8.70 2.18
CA ASP A 132 10.69 -9.34 2.14
C ASP A 132 10.65 -10.69 2.88
N ARG A 133 9.84 -10.78 3.94
CA ARG A 133 9.60 -11.99 4.73
C ARG A 133 8.12 -12.11 5.07
N LEU A 134 7.63 -13.35 5.09
CA LEU A 134 6.26 -13.72 5.33
C LEU A 134 6.15 -14.63 6.55
N ALA A 135 5.11 -14.44 7.36
CA ALA A 135 4.70 -15.37 8.40
C ALA A 135 3.24 -15.74 8.19
N ILE A 136 2.93 -17.01 8.05
CA ILE A 136 1.54 -17.49 7.93
C ILE A 136 1.02 -17.85 9.31
N LEU A 137 -0.03 -17.12 9.72
CA LEU A 137 -0.75 -17.34 10.97
C LEU A 137 -1.99 -18.20 10.72
N HIS A 138 -2.12 -19.31 11.43
CA HIS A 138 -3.28 -20.18 11.38
C HIS A 138 -3.63 -20.65 12.78
N GLU A 139 -4.90 -20.55 13.16
CA GLU A 139 -5.41 -20.94 14.49
C GLU A 139 -4.58 -20.38 15.67
N GLY A 140 -4.15 -19.10 15.54
CA GLY A 140 -3.37 -18.43 16.58
C GLY A 140 -1.91 -18.85 16.66
N ARG A 141 -1.39 -19.63 15.69
CA ARG A 141 0.00 -20.07 15.62
C ARG A 141 0.65 -19.71 14.29
N ILE A 142 1.92 -19.31 14.36
CA ILE A 142 2.73 -19.16 13.15
C ILE A 142 3.13 -20.56 12.68
N ILE A 143 2.60 -20.97 11.53
CA ILE A 143 2.84 -22.30 10.94
C ILE A 143 4.06 -22.31 10.01
N VAL A 144 4.41 -21.15 9.42
CA VAL A 144 5.58 -20.99 8.58
C VAL A 144 6.06 -19.54 8.62
N ASN A 145 7.38 -19.33 8.49
CA ASN A 145 8.01 -18.02 8.41
C ASN A 145 9.24 -18.12 7.51
N GLY A 146 9.34 -17.25 6.51
CA GLY A 146 10.46 -17.23 5.57
C GLY A 146 10.30 -16.18 4.48
N THR A 147 11.20 -16.17 3.53
CA THR A 147 11.05 -15.42 2.27
C THR A 147 10.03 -16.11 1.37
N LEU A 148 9.51 -15.40 0.37
CA LEU A 148 8.59 -15.97 -0.61
C LEU A 148 9.21 -17.20 -1.32
N ASP A 149 10.48 -17.15 -1.67
CA ASP A 149 11.18 -18.24 -2.34
C ASP A 149 11.35 -19.45 -1.40
N GLU A 150 11.69 -19.23 -0.13
CA GLU A 150 11.75 -20.30 0.87
C GLU A 150 10.38 -20.99 1.04
N LEU A 151 9.30 -20.21 1.07
CA LEU A 151 7.94 -20.74 1.17
C LEU A 151 7.54 -21.54 -0.09
N LYS A 152 7.85 -21.04 -1.27
CA LYS A 152 7.57 -21.73 -2.54
C LYS A 152 8.30 -23.07 -2.65
N GLN A 153 9.49 -23.21 -2.06
CA GLN A 153 10.24 -24.47 -2.03
C GLN A 153 9.62 -25.55 -1.14
N LEU A 154 8.71 -25.19 -0.23
CA LEU A 154 7.94 -26.16 0.56
C LEU A 154 6.91 -26.92 -0.27
N LEU A 155 6.56 -26.43 -1.44
CA LEU A 155 5.65 -27.08 -2.37
C LEU A 155 6.41 -28.03 -3.29
N PRO A 156 5.80 -29.13 -3.74
CA PRO A 156 6.39 -29.96 -4.79
C PRO A 156 6.59 -29.11 -6.06
N PRO A 157 7.62 -29.39 -6.86
CA PRO A 157 7.88 -28.62 -8.08
C PRO A 157 6.64 -28.57 -8.95
N ALA A 158 6.32 -27.36 -9.44
CA ALA A 158 5.16 -27.13 -10.27
C ALA A 158 5.17 -28.08 -11.48
N LYS A 159 4.10 -28.85 -11.67
CA LYS A 159 3.89 -29.58 -12.90
C LYS A 159 3.64 -28.56 -14.00
N ILE A 160 4.47 -28.56 -15.04
CA ILE A 160 4.22 -27.76 -16.23
C ILE A 160 3.05 -28.45 -16.96
N GLU A 161 1.84 -27.95 -16.79
CA GLU A 161 0.73 -28.29 -17.67
C GLU A 161 0.80 -27.37 -18.88
N TYR A 162 1.09 -27.95 -20.04
CA TYR A 162 0.91 -27.25 -21.32
C TYR A 162 -0.59 -27.12 -21.58
N VAL A 163 -1.18 -26.00 -21.18
CA VAL A 163 -2.52 -25.64 -21.62
C VAL A 163 -2.37 -25.05 -23.03
N GLU A 164 -2.77 -25.81 -24.03
CA GLU A 164 -2.93 -25.30 -25.38
C GLU A 164 -4.02 -24.22 -25.34
N LYS A 165 -3.61 -22.95 -25.29
CA LYS A 165 -4.53 -21.83 -25.27
C LYS A 165 -5.11 -21.68 -26.67
N GLN A 166 -6.32 -22.16 -26.86
CA GLN A 166 -7.04 -21.90 -28.10
C GLN A 166 -7.17 -20.38 -28.29
N PRO A 167 -6.96 -19.86 -29.52
CA PRO A 167 -7.11 -18.43 -29.78
C PRO A 167 -8.48 -17.95 -29.31
N SER A 168 -8.50 -16.86 -28.56
CA SER A 168 -9.75 -16.24 -28.15
C SER A 168 -10.41 -15.56 -29.35
N LEU A 169 -11.72 -15.30 -29.27
CA LEU A 169 -12.41 -14.49 -30.28
C LEU A 169 -11.78 -13.12 -30.46
N GLU A 170 -11.16 -12.57 -29.41
CA GLU A 170 -10.42 -11.31 -29.43
C GLU A 170 -9.13 -11.45 -30.28
N ASP A 171 -8.39 -12.52 -30.11
CA ASP A 171 -7.19 -12.81 -30.92
C ASP A 171 -7.55 -12.97 -32.41
N VAL A 172 -8.67 -13.65 -32.70
CA VAL A 172 -9.20 -13.82 -34.06
C VAL A 172 -9.62 -12.46 -34.66
N PHE A 173 -10.32 -11.64 -33.88
CA PHE A 173 -10.76 -10.30 -34.26
C PHE A 173 -9.56 -9.40 -34.60
N LEU A 174 -8.59 -9.31 -33.70
CA LEU A 174 -7.38 -8.49 -33.88
C LEU A 174 -6.57 -8.93 -35.12
N THR A 175 -6.48 -10.24 -35.35
CA THR A 175 -5.79 -10.79 -36.54
C THR A 175 -6.52 -10.41 -37.81
N LEU A 176 -7.85 -10.49 -37.83
CA LEU A 176 -8.65 -10.18 -39.03
C LEU A 176 -8.72 -8.68 -39.35
N VAL A 177 -8.75 -7.83 -38.30
CA VAL A 177 -8.81 -6.37 -38.47
C VAL A 177 -7.41 -5.83 -38.81
N GLY A 178 -6.35 -6.34 -38.18
CA GLY A 178 -4.97 -5.97 -38.50
C GLY A 178 -4.55 -6.33 -39.93
N ALA A 179 -5.01 -7.48 -40.46
CA ALA A 179 -4.74 -7.92 -41.84
C ALA A 179 -5.46 -7.08 -42.92
N LYS A 180 -6.50 -6.31 -42.55
CA LYS A 180 -7.19 -5.40 -43.48
C LYS A 180 -6.45 -4.07 -43.66
N THR A 181 -5.76 -3.62 -42.62
CA THR A 181 -5.05 -2.32 -42.65
C THR A 181 -3.81 -2.36 -43.55
N ASP A 182 -3.17 -3.54 -43.68
CA ASP A 182 -1.99 -3.71 -44.55
C ASP A 182 -2.33 -3.85 -46.04
N LYS A 183 -3.59 -4.08 -46.43
CA LYS A 183 -4.02 -4.20 -47.83
C LYS A 183 -4.50 -2.90 -48.45
N GLU A 184 -4.77 -1.87 -47.66
CA GLU A 184 -5.19 -0.54 -48.18
C GLU A 184 -4.02 0.44 -48.34
N GLN A 185 -2.77 0.02 -48.06
CA GLN A 185 -1.57 0.86 -48.21
C GLN A 185 -0.60 0.33 -49.28
N ARG A 186 -1.10 -0.48 -50.25
CA ARG A 186 -0.33 -0.86 -51.46
C ARG A 186 -1.05 -0.43 -52.72
#